data_5ca9b1992b41437a7338df784d35f788
#
_entry.id   5ca9b1992b41437a7338df784d35f788
#
_cell.length_a   1.000
_cell.length_b   1.000
_cell.length_c   1.000
_cell.angle_alpha   90.00
_cell.angle_beta   90.00
_cell.angle_gamma   90.00
#
_symmetry.space_group_name_H-M   'P 1'
#
loop_
_entity.id
_entity.type
_entity.pdbx_description
1 polymer ?
#
loop_
_entity_poly.entity_id
_entity_poly.type
_entity_poly.pdbx_seq_one_letter_code
_entity_poly.pdbx_strand_id
1 'polypeptide(L)'
;LISIVGTAEELDRVGASLGPVSEEHLELDRGEYDFRRVFVSKPHVAGQRLRDLNLPQQFGAVVTRVRRGDIELLAQDDLVLELGDRVRVVVRRENMEAISKFFGDSYKALSEIDILPFNLGLALGILLGMLPIPLPGGVTLRLGIAGGPLIAALILGAIDHTGPFVWNLSYNANLTLRQLGLVLFLAGVGTR
;
A
#
# COMPACT_ATOMS: atom_id res chain seq x y z
N LEU A 1 14.97 27.43 17.99
CA LEU A 1 13.93 27.76 17.02
C LEU A 1 13.21 26.48 16.64
N ILE A 2 11.87 26.50 16.60
CA ILE A 2 11.03 25.37 16.22
C ILE A 2 10.06 25.87 15.14
N SER A 3 9.95 25.13 14.03
CA SER A 3 8.96 25.40 13.00
C SER A 3 7.72 24.54 13.25
N ILE A 4 6.56 25.20 13.30
CA ILE A 4 5.28 24.55 13.53
C ILE A 4 4.37 24.86 12.34
N VAL A 5 3.67 23.86 11.83
CA VAL A 5 2.69 23.99 10.76
C VAL A 5 1.34 23.52 11.28
N GLY A 6 0.32 24.37 11.19
CA GLY A 6 -1.02 24.07 11.67
C GLY A 6 -2.01 25.12 11.20
N THR A 7 -3.26 25.01 11.65
CA THR A 7 -4.28 26.05 11.46
C THR A 7 -3.97 27.28 12.31
N ALA A 8 -4.51 28.44 11.95
CA ALA A 8 -4.26 29.68 12.69
C ALA A 8 -4.60 29.56 14.20
N GLU A 9 -5.72 28.90 14.53
CA GLU A 9 -6.13 28.68 15.93
C GLU A 9 -5.18 27.75 16.69
N GLU A 10 -4.63 26.73 16.04
CA GLU A 10 -3.67 25.83 16.65
C GLU A 10 -2.31 26.52 16.85
N LEU A 11 -1.89 27.34 15.86
CA LEU A 11 -0.65 28.10 15.95
C LEU A 11 -0.70 29.13 17.09
N ASP A 12 -1.82 29.82 17.27
CA ASP A 12 -2.02 30.77 18.39
C ASP A 12 -1.97 30.06 19.74
N ARG A 13 -2.60 28.88 19.84
CA ARG A 13 -2.61 28.08 21.07
C ARG A 13 -1.21 27.59 21.44
N VAL A 14 -0.46 27.10 20.45
CA VAL A 14 0.91 26.62 20.66
C VAL A 14 1.88 27.76 20.87
N GLY A 15 1.70 28.89 20.18
CA GLY A 15 2.48 30.11 20.38
C GLY A 15 2.37 30.66 21.81
N ALA A 16 1.18 30.58 22.38
CA ALA A 16 0.97 30.99 23.78
C ALA A 16 1.77 30.14 24.80
N SER A 17 2.08 28.89 24.45
CA SER A 17 2.84 27.96 25.32
C SER A 17 4.35 27.95 25.05
N LEU A 18 4.79 28.23 23.83
CA LEU A 18 6.19 28.13 23.43
C LEU A 18 6.92 29.48 23.39
N GLY A 19 6.20 30.59 23.32
CA GLY A 19 6.77 31.92 23.27
C GLY A 19 6.48 32.69 21.98
N PRO A 20 7.06 33.90 21.82
CA PRO A 20 6.75 34.75 20.69
C PRO A 20 7.23 34.20 19.35
N VAL A 21 6.51 34.54 18.30
CA VAL A 21 6.91 34.16 16.93
C VAL A 21 8.22 34.88 16.59
N SER A 22 9.20 34.10 16.12
CA SER A 22 10.50 34.60 15.69
C SER A 22 10.39 35.26 14.31
N GLU A 23 11.08 36.38 14.11
CA GLU A 23 11.29 36.96 12.79
C GLU A 23 12.27 36.18 11.92
N GLU A 24 13.09 35.34 12.53
CA GLU A 24 13.98 34.45 11.80
C GLU A 24 13.21 33.28 11.22
N HIS A 25 13.21 33.16 9.90
CA HIS A 25 12.75 31.97 9.21
C HIS A 25 13.83 30.89 9.31
N LEU A 26 13.46 29.74 9.89
CA LEU A 26 14.25 28.55 9.72
C LEU A 26 14.25 28.19 8.23
N GLU A 27 15.32 28.52 7.54
CA GLU A 27 15.62 27.83 6.29
C GLU A 27 15.66 26.34 6.61
N LEU A 28 14.96 25.53 5.82
CA LEU A 28 15.06 24.07 5.92
C LEU A 28 16.53 23.71 5.73
N ASP A 29 17.26 23.64 6.85
CA ASP A 29 18.64 23.16 6.83
C ASP A 29 18.62 21.70 6.40
N ARG A 30 18.80 21.49 5.10
CA ARG A 30 18.97 20.17 4.49
C ARG A 30 20.38 19.62 4.70
N GLY A 31 21.16 20.20 5.63
CA GLY A 31 22.51 19.76 5.93
C GLY A 31 22.55 18.34 6.46
N GLU A 32 21.82 18.08 7.53
CA GLU A 32 21.86 16.80 8.25
C GLU A 32 20.67 15.88 7.89
N TYR A 33 19.46 16.45 7.81
CA TYR A 33 18.24 15.71 7.48
C TYR A 33 17.71 16.11 6.11
N ASP A 34 17.22 15.14 5.39
CA ASP A 34 16.55 15.34 4.12
C ASP A 34 15.26 14.50 4.06
N PHE A 35 14.37 14.83 3.13
CA PHE A 35 13.17 14.03 2.92
C PHE A 35 13.19 13.41 1.53
N ARG A 36 12.71 12.20 1.45
CA ARG A 36 12.53 11.51 0.17
C ARG A 36 11.15 10.86 0.10
N ARG A 37 10.65 10.77 -1.12
CA ARG A 37 9.47 9.95 -1.42
C ARG A 37 9.97 8.63 -1.98
N VAL A 38 9.70 7.55 -1.28
CA VAL A 38 10.12 6.18 -1.64
C VAL A 38 8.88 5.34 -1.91
N PHE A 39 8.98 4.42 -2.85
CA PHE A 39 7.91 3.47 -3.11
C PHE A 39 8.08 2.21 -2.27
N VAL A 40 6.98 1.71 -1.73
CA VAL A 40 6.91 0.37 -1.12
C VAL A 40 6.84 -0.64 -2.26
N SER A 41 7.97 -1.24 -2.61
CA SER A 41 8.06 -2.25 -3.66
C SER A 41 8.55 -3.61 -3.17
N LYS A 42 8.93 -3.71 -1.90
CA LYS A 42 9.35 -4.98 -1.30
C LYS A 42 8.22 -5.68 -0.55
N PRO A 43 7.96 -6.97 -0.86
CA PRO A 43 6.90 -7.75 -0.22
C PRO A 43 6.98 -7.84 1.30
N HIS A 44 8.21 -7.83 1.87
CA HIS A 44 8.37 -7.93 3.32
C HIS A 44 7.99 -6.65 4.09
N VAL A 45 7.83 -5.52 3.40
CA VAL A 45 7.37 -4.25 3.99
C VAL A 45 5.85 -4.11 3.83
N ALA A 46 5.32 -4.64 2.73
CA ALA A 46 3.87 -4.64 2.49
C ALA A 46 3.16 -5.54 3.50
N GLY A 47 1.97 -5.14 3.94
CA GLY A 47 1.20 -5.82 4.95
C GLY A 47 1.65 -5.55 6.39
N GLN A 48 2.76 -4.82 6.61
CA GLN A 48 3.23 -4.45 7.94
C GLN A 48 2.71 -3.09 8.38
N ARG A 49 2.49 -2.94 9.70
CA ARG A 49 2.15 -1.64 10.29
C ARG A 49 3.40 -0.79 10.42
N LEU A 50 3.26 0.54 10.31
CA LEU A 50 4.38 1.46 10.42
C LEU A 50 5.17 1.28 11.73
N ARG A 51 4.50 1.06 12.87
CA ARG A 51 5.16 0.81 14.16
C ARG A 51 6.02 -0.45 14.16
N ASP A 52 5.59 -1.50 13.45
CA ASP A 52 6.26 -2.80 13.46
C ASP A 52 7.56 -2.77 12.63
N LEU A 53 7.68 -1.81 11.70
CA LEU A 53 8.89 -1.58 10.90
C LEU A 53 10.02 -0.94 11.69
N ASN A 54 9.73 -0.37 12.86
CA ASN A 54 10.72 0.19 13.78
C ASN A 54 11.75 1.12 13.13
N LEU A 55 11.29 1.96 12.18
CA LEU A 55 12.14 2.83 11.34
C LEU A 55 12.96 3.85 12.13
N PRO A 56 12.44 4.46 13.22
CA PRO A 56 13.21 5.40 14.01
C PRO A 56 14.47 4.77 14.62
N GLN A 57 14.38 3.54 15.11
CA GLN A 57 15.49 2.85 15.77
C GLN A 57 16.48 2.26 14.77
N GLN A 58 15.98 1.77 13.62
CA GLN A 58 16.85 1.13 12.61
C GLN A 58 17.59 2.14 11.73
N PHE A 59 16.92 3.24 11.36
CA PHE A 59 17.43 4.18 10.37
C PHE A 59 17.44 5.63 10.85
N GLY A 60 16.91 5.93 12.05
CA GLY A 60 16.62 7.30 12.47
C GLY A 60 15.62 8.00 11.55
N ALA A 61 14.70 7.22 10.95
CA ALA A 61 13.79 7.69 9.93
C ALA A 61 12.37 7.85 10.48
N VAL A 62 11.68 8.91 10.06
CA VAL A 62 10.29 9.17 10.41
C VAL A 62 9.45 9.27 9.15
N VAL A 63 8.36 8.53 9.10
CA VAL A 63 7.36 8.65 8.04
C VAL A 63 6.42 9.79 8.36
N THR A 64 6.27 10.72 7.43
CA THR A 64 5.41 11.89 7.63
C THR A 64 4.09 11.78 6.88
N ARG A 65 4.09 11.13 5.73
CA ARG A 65 2.89 10.93 4.90
C ARG A 65 3.01 9.63 4.11
N VAL A 66 1.88 9.02 3.84
CA VAL A 66 1.75 7.89 2.92
C VAL A 66 0.73 8.27 1.85
N ARG A 67 1.07 8.05 0.57
CA ARG A 67 0.14 8.25 -0.54
C ARG A 67 -0.15 6.91 -1.18
N ARG A 68 -1.42 6.53 -1.17
CA ARG A 68 -1.93 5.32 -1.81
C ARG A 68 -2.80 5.71 -2.99
N GLY A 69 -2.27 5.51 -4.21
CA GLY A 69 -2.90 6.03 -5.41
C GLY A 69 -3.03 7.55 -5.35
N ASP A 70 -4.26 8.06 -5.32
CA ASP A 70 -4.59 9.49 -5.26
C ASP A 70 -4.95 9.98 -3.86
N ILE A 71 -4.96 9.09 -2.85
CA ILE A 71 -5.34 9.42 -1.48
C ILE A 71 -4.08 9.65 -0.63
N GLU A 72 -4.03 10.75 0.08
CA GLU A 72 -3.02 10.99 1.13
C GLU A 72 -3.53 10.49 2.48
N LEU A 73 -2.74 9.64 3.12
CA LEU A 73 -3.00 9.07 4.43
C LEU A 73 -2.02 9.66 5.45
N LEU A 74 -2.52 9.90 6.66
CA LEU A 74 -1.66 10.24 7.79
C LEU A 74 -0.81 9.01 8.16
N ALA A 75 0.46 9.25 8.44
CA ALA A 75 1.39 8.22 8.87
C ALA A 75 1.17 7.90 10.36
N GLN A 76 0.08 7.20 10.66
CA GLN A 76 -0.23 6.72 12.00
C GLN A 76 0.48 5.38 12.25
N ASP A 77 0.75 5.08 13.50
CA ASP A 77 1.50 3.88 13.92
C ASP A 77 0.83 2.57 13.49
N ASP A 78 -0.49 2.54 13.42
CA ASP A 78 -1.29 1.38 13.04
C ASP A 78 -1.56 1.29 11.52
N LEU A 79 -1.11 2.29 10.74
CA LEU A 79 -1.27 2.26 9.29
C LEU A 79 -0.50 1.09 8.69
N VAL A 80 -1.22 0.21 8.00
CA VAL A 80 -0.64 -0.90 7.24
C VAL A 80 -0.19 -0.38 5.88
N LEU A 81 1.07 -0.63 5.54
CA LEU A 81 1.63 -0.27 4.22
C LEU A 81 1.27 -1.32 3.17
N GLU A 82 0.95 -0.86 1.97
CA GLU A 82 0.65 -1.71 0.82
C GLU A 82 1.67 -1.54 -0.30
N LEU A 83 1.76 -2.55 -1.16
CA LEU A 83 2.57 -2.44 -2.38
C LEU A 83 2.09 -1.28 -3.24
N GLY A 84 3.03 -0.42 -3.64
CA GLY A 84 2.72 0.77 -4.42
C GLY A 84 2.47 2.03 -3.62
N ASP A 85 2.40 1.94 -2.30
CA ASP A 85 2.36 3.12 -1.45
C ASP A 85 3.60 3.99 -1.68
N ARG A 86 3.38 5.30 -1.75
CA ARG A 86 4.46 6.29 -1.80
C ARG A 86 4.61 6.92 -0.42
N VAL A 87 5.67 6.55 0.25
CA VAL A 87 5.98 6.96 1.62
C VAL A 87 6.91 8.16 1.59
N ARG A 88 6.54 9.25 2.29
CA ARG A 88 7.42 10.39 2.51
C ARG A 88 8.17 10.19 3.82
N VAL A 89 9.47 9.97 3.69
CA VAL A 89 10.36 9.69 4.82
C VAL A 89 11.29 10.87 5.04
N VAL A 90 11.46 11.27 6.29
CA VAL A 90 12.49 12.20 6.76
C VAL A 90 13.57 11.37 7.45
N VAL A 91 14.79 11.51 7.03
CA VAL A 91 15.91 10.69 7.51
C VAL A 91 17.23 11.45 7.34
N ARG A 92 18.25 11.09 8.12
CA ARG A 92 19.59 11.62 7.91
C ARG A 92 20.11 11.25 6.52
N ARG A 93 20.82 12.17 5.87
CA ARG A 93 21.34 11.95 4.49
C ARG A 93 22.16 10.68 4.35
N GLU A 94 22.96 10.34 5.34
CA GLU A 94 23.78 9.12 5.36
C GLU A 94 22.94 7.84 5.27
N ASN A 95 21.71 7.85 5.83
CA ASN A 95 20.80 6.71 5.86
C ASN A 95 19.80 6.69 4.70
N MET A 96 19.84 7.70 3.82
CA MET A 96 18.87 7.85 2.71
C MET A 96 18.89 6.66 1.75
N GLU A 97 20.08 6.15 1.44
CA GLU A 97 20.23 5.00 0.56
C GLU A 97 19.75 3.71 1.24
N ALA A 98 20.05 3.55 2.52
CA ALA A 98 19.61 2.40 3.31
C ALA A 98 18.08 2.32 3.39
N ILE A 99 17.41 3.45 3.65
CA ILE A 99 15.95 3.50 3.70
C ILE A 99 15.32 3.25 2.33
N SER A 100 15.90 3.78 1.24
CA SER A 100 15.43 3.50 -0.12
C SER A 100 15.56 2.01 -0.45
N LYS A 101 16.66 1.37 -0.08
CA LYS A 101 16.85 -0.09 -0.25
C LYS A 101 15.89 -0.89 0.61
N PHE A 102 15.57 -0.42 1.81
CA PHE A 102 14.63 -1.08 2.71
C PHE A 102 13.21 -1.14 2.11
N PHE A 103 12.70 -0.02 1.61
CA PHE A 103 11.39 0.04 0.95
C PHE A 103 11.40 -0.56 -0.48
N GLY A 104 12.59 -0.64 -1.11
CA GLY A 104 12.79 -1.10 -2.47
C GLY A 104 12.81 0.01 -3.51
N ASP A 105 12.02 1.07 -3.34
CA ASP A 105 11.94 2.30 -4.15
C ASP A 105 12.01 2.05 -5.67
N SER A 106 11.35 0.99 -6.15
CA SER A 106 11.36 0.59 -7.56
C SER A 106 9.97 0.75 -8.18
N TYR A 107 9.83 1.77 -9.02
CA TYR A 107 8.60 1.94 -9.83
C TYR A 107 8.40 0.77 -10.80
N LYS A 108 9.48 0.23 -11.35
CA LYS A 108 9.43 -0.90 -12.28
C LYS A 108 8.84 -2.14 -11.62
N ALA A 109 9.28 -2.47 -10.42
CA ALA A 109 8.73 -3.61 -9.66
C ALA A 109 7.22 -3.47 -9.36
N LEU A 110 6.72 -2.24 -9.27
CA LEU A 110 5.30 -1.95 -9.02
C LEU A 110 4.45 -1.97 -10.30
N SER A 111 5.07 -1.77 -11.46
CA SER A 111 4.40 -1.81 -12.76
C SER A 111 4.27 -3.23 -13.29
N GLU A 112 5.09 -4.14 -12.81
CA GLU A 112 5.05 -5.54 -13.16
C GLU A 112 4.00 -6.25 -12.29
N ILE A 113 3.05 -6.90 -12.93
CA ILE A 113 2.11 -7.81 -12.25
C ILE A 113 2.93 -9.04 -11.88
N ASP A 114 2.96 -9.40 -10.60
CA ASP A 114 3.52 -10.69 -10.21
C ASP A 114 2.61 -11.79 -10.77
N ILE A 115 3.02 -12.32 -11.93
CA ILE A 115 2.24 -13.27 -12.72
C ILE A 115 2.02 -14.58 -11.94
N LEU A 116 2.94 -14.94 -11.06
CA LEU A 116 2.89 -16.22 -10.37
C LEU A 116 1.77 -16.29 -9.32
N PRO A 117 1.68 -15.36 -8.33
CA PRO A 117 0.55 -15.33 -7.40
C PRO A 117 -0.79 -15.13 -8.12
N PHE A 118 -0.82 -14.26 -9.13
CA PHE A 118 -2.04 -14.01 -9.90
C PHE A 118 -2.58 -15.27 -10.58
N ASN A 119 -1.74 -15.98 -11.32
CA ASN A 119 -2.15 -17.21 -12.01
C ASN A 119 -2.46 -18.34 -11.02
N LEU A 120 -1.72 -18.43 -9.91
CA LEU A 120 -1.99 -19.41 -8.87
C LEU A 120 -3.36 -19.15 -8.22
N GLY A 121 -3.66 -17.91 -7.89
CA GLY A 121 -4.97 -17.51 -7.36
C GLY A 121 -6.10 -17.82 -8.34
N LEU A 122 -5.90 -17.55 -9.64
CA LEU A 122 -6.87 -17.86 -10.68
C LEU A 122 -7.09 -19.38 -10.80
N ALA A 123 -6.02 -20.18 -10.82
CA ALA A 123 -6.09 -21.63 -10.90
C ALA A 123 -6.82 -22.23 -9.70
N LEU A 124 -6.50 -21.78 -8.49
CA LEU A 124 -7.19 -22.20 -7.27
C LEU A 124 -8.67 -21.83 -7.32
N GLY A 125 -9.00 -20.65 -7.85
CA GLY A 125 -10.37 -20.20 -8.02
C GLY A 125 -11.15 -21.09 -9.00
N ILE A 126 -10.57 -21.46 -10.13
CA ILE A 126 -11.21 -22.36 -11.10
C ILE A 126 -11.44 -23.74 -10.46
N LEU A 127 -10.46 -24.28 -9.77
CA LEU A 127 -10.59 -25.55 -9.05
C LEU A 127 -11.73 -25.47 -8.02
N LEU A 128 -11.79 -24.40 -7.23
CA LEU A 128 -12.88 -24.18 -6.26
C LEU A 128 -14.24 -24.11 -6.96
N GLY A 129 -14.31 -23.47 -8.12
CA GLY A 129 -15.53 -23.35 -8.91
C GLY A 129 -16.06 -24.67 -9.46
N MET A 130 -15.16 -25.64 -9.69
CA MET A 130 -15.52 -26.98 -10.19
C MET A 130 -15.99 -27.92 -9.08
N LEU A 131 -15.69 -27.63 -7.82
CA LEU A 131 -16.09 -28.48 -6.69
C LEU A 131 -17.62 -28.49 -6.53
N PRO A 132 -18.25 -29.67 -6.50
CA PRO A 132 -19.66 -29.80 -6.15
C PRO A 132 -19.82 -29.66 -4.64
N ILE A 133 -20.51 -28.64 -4.18
CA ILE A 133 -20.81 -28.39 -2.75
C ILE A 133 -22.16 -29.00 -2.45
N PRO A 134 -22.25 -30.11 -1.66
CA PRO A 134 -23.50 -30.72 -1.28
C PRO A 134 -24.23 -29.81 -0.27
N LEU A 135 -25.45 -29.42 -0.58
CA LEU A 135 -26.33 -28.65 0.30
C LEU A 135 -27.34 -29.59 0.99
N PRO A 136 -27.82 -29.23 2.21
CA PRO A 136 -28.92 -29.89 2.86
C PRO A 136 -30.14 -29.93 1.93
N GLY A 137 -30.72 -31.10 1.69
CA GLY A 137 -31.85 -31.28 0.76
C GLY A 137 -31.48 -31.96 -0.56
N GLY A 138 -30.24 -32.48 -0.74
CA GLY A 138 -29.85 -33.25 -1.92
C GLY A 138 -29.48 -32.40 -3.16
N VAL A 139 -29.45 -31.10 -3.02
CA VAL A 139 -29.04 -30.17 -4.08
C VAL A 139 -27.53 -29.97 -4.06
N THR A 140 -26.87 -30.03 -5.22
CA THR A 140 -25.46 -29.73 -5.36
C THR A 140 -25.28 -28.34 -5.93
N LEU A 141 -24.64 -27.45 -5.18
CA LEU A 141 -24.21 -26.13 -5.66
C LEU A 141 -22.85 -26.23 -6.36
N ARG A 142 -22.74 -25.65 -7.54
CA ARG A 142 -21.46 -25.44 -8.23
C ARG A 142 -21.29 -23.95 -8.45
N LEU A 143 -20.19 -23.37 -7.97
CA LEU A 143 -19.88 -21.94 -8.14
C LEU A 143 -19.59 -21.57 -9.59
N GLY A 144 -19.16 -22.56 -10.39
CA GLY A 144 -18.81 -22.38 -11.78
C GLY A 144 -17.50 -21.63 -12.00
N ILE A 145 -17.13 -21.47 -13.29
CA ILE A 145 -15.85 -20.88 -13.71
C ILE A 145 -15.73 -19.39 -13.30
N ALA A 146 -16.83 -18.69 -13.15
CA ALA A 146 -16.82 -17.27 -12.74
C ALA A 146 -16.89 -17.09 -11.23
N GLY A 147 -17.71 -17.89 -10.54
CA GLY A 147 -17.94 -17.75 -9.09
C GLY A 147 -16.76 -18.24 -8.25
N GLY A 148 -16.09 -19.31 -8.69
CA GLY A 148 -14.92 -19.86 -7.99
C GLY A 148 -13.79 -18.87 -7.86
N PRO A 149 -13.27 -18.26 -8.95
CA PRO A 149 -12.23 -17.25 -8.87
C PRO A 149 -12.62 -16.02 -8.06
N LEU A 150 -13.90 -15.59 -8.11
CA LEU A 150 -14.38 -14.48 -7.29
C LEU A 150 -14.23 -14.76 -5.79
N ILE A 151 -14.70 -15.92 -5.35
CA ILE A 151 -14.61 -16.31 -3.93
C ILE A 151 -13.15 -16.53 -3.52
N ALA A 152 -12.34 -17.18 -4.36
CA ALA A 152 -10.92 -17.36 -4.10
C ALA A 152 -10.20 -16.02 -3.97
N ALA A 153 -10.50 -15.06 -4.84
CA ALA A 153 -9.90 -13.72 -4.79
C ALA A 153 -10.28 -12.97 -3.50
N LEU A 154 -11.53 -13.09 -3.04
CA LEU A 154 -11.95 -12.50 -1.76
C LEU A 154 -11.23 -13.11 -0.57
N ILE A 155 -11.06 -14.44 -0.56
CA ILE A 155 -10.36 -15.14 0.53
C ILE A 155 -8.87 -14.78 0.51
N LEU A 156 -8.22 -14.88 -0.64
CA LEU A 156 -6.79 -14.59 -0.78
C LEU A 156 -6.48 -13.11 -0.49
N GLY A 157 -7.34 -12.20 -0.95
CA GLY A 157 -7.22 -10.77 -0.64
C GLY A 157 -7.43 -10.45 0.84
N ALA A 158 -8.26 -11.22 1.56
CA ALA A 158 -8.42 -11.07 3.01
C ALA A 158 -7.22 -11.63 3.79
N ILE A 159 -6.52 -12.62 3.25
CA ILE A 159 -5.30 -13.21 3.85
C ILE A 159 -4.09 -12.29 3.62
N ASP A 160 -4.13 -11.47 2.56
CA ASP A 160 -3.10 -10.51 2.13
C ASP A 160 -1.80 -11.18 1.66
N HIS A 161 -1.18 -12.03 2.48
CA HIS A 161 0.05 -12.74 2.12
C HIS A 161 0.10 -14.14 2.73
N THR A 162 0.78 -15.06 2.05
CA THR A 162 1.04 -16.41 2.53
C THR A 162 2.51 -16.76 2.29
N GLY A 163 3.33 -16.68 3.33
CA GLY A 163 4.76 -16.84 3.22
C GLY A 163 5.39 -15.82 2.25
N PRO A 164 6.04 -16.26 1.17
CA PRO A 164 6.66 -15.35 0.20
C PRO A 164 5.68 -14.73 -0.79
N PHE A 165 4.43 -15.23 -0.86
CA PHE A 165 3.43 -14.79 -1.82
C PHE A 165 2.59 -13.65 -1.25
N VAL A 166 2.57 -12.52 -1.96
CA VAL A 166 1.65 -11.40 -1.71
C VAL A 166 0.49 -11.53 -2.69
N TRP A 167 -0.72 -11.65 -2.17
CA TRP A 167 -1.94 -11.82 -2.97
C TRP A 167 -2.52 -10.50 -3.45
N ASN A 168 -2.13 -9.39 -2.82
CA ASN A 168 -2.56 -8.07 -3.19
C ASN A 168 -1.73 -7.52 -4.36
N LEU A 169 -2.45 -7.00 -5.35
CA LEU A 169 -1.85 -6.28 -6.47
C LEU A 169 -1.58 -4.83 -6.09
N SER A 170 -0.55 -4.24 -6.67
CA SER A 170 -0.32 -2.80 -6.56
C SER A 170 -1.54 -2.03 -7.08
N TYR A 171 -1.81 -0.87 -6.51
CA TYR A 171 -2.96 -0.04 -6.89
C TYR A 171 -3.07 0.18 -8.41
N ASN A 172 -1.95 0.49 -9.08
CA ASN A 172 -1.92 0.73 -10.52
C ASN A 172 -2.23 -0.55 -11.32
N ALA A 173 -1.69 -1.70 -10.93
CA ALA A 173 -1.97 -2.97 -11.58
C ALA A 173 -3.46 -3.36 -11.44
N ASN A 174 -4.03 -3.17 -10.23
CA ASN A 174 -5.45 -3.42 -9.98
C ASN A 174 -6.34 -2.52 -10.85
N LEU A 175 -6.02 -1.22 -10.94
CA LEU A 175 -6.78 -0.28 -11.78
C LEU A 175 -6.76 -0.70 -13.26
N THR A 176 -5.60 -1.09 -13.78
CA THR A 176 -5.43 -1.54 -15.17
C THR A 176 -6.21 -2.82 -15.44
N LEU A 177 -6.13 -3.82 -14.56
CA LEU A 177 -6.88 -5.07 -14.68
C LEU A 177 -8.39 -4.85 -14.59
N ARG A 178 -8.84 -3.95 -13.73
CA ARG A 178 -10.25 -3.57 -13.63
C ARG A 178 -10.77 -2.94 -14.92
N GLN A 179 -10.01 -2.02 -15.51
CA GLN A 179 -10.36 -1.41 -16.80
C GLN A 179 -10.40 -2.44 -17.91
N LEU A 180 -9.40 -3.31 -18.00
CA LEU A 180 -9.36 -4.40 -18.98
C LEU A 180 -10.56 -5.33 -18.82
N GLY A 181 -10.86 -5.75 -17.60
CA GLY A 181 -12.00 -6.60 -17.27
C GLY A 181 -13.32 -5.98 -17.67
N LEU A 182 -13.51 -4.67 -17.45
CA LEU A 182 -14.70 -3.93 -17.84
C LEU A 182 -14.86 -3.91 -19.38
N VAL A 183 -13.79 -3.61 -20.10
CA VAL A 183 -13.82 -3.58 -21.58
C VAL A 183 -14.16 -4.95 -22.15
N LEU A 184 -13.53 -6.02 -21.64
CA LEU A 184 -13.79 -7.38 -22.09
C LEU A 184 -15.24 -7.82 -21.76
N PHE A 185 -15.75 -7.43 -20.59
CA PHE A 185 -17.14 -7.69 -20.21
C PHE A 185 -18.11 -7.00 -21.15
N LEU A 186 -17.93 -5.69 -21.40
CA LEU A 186 -18.77 -4.93 -22.32
C LEU A 186 -18.69 -5.47 -23.76
N ALA A 187 -17.52 -5.85 -24.23
CA ALA A 187 -17.36 -6.48 -25.53
C ALA A 187 -18.13 -7.82 -25.61
N GLY A 188 -18.04 -8.66 -24.57
CA GLY A 188 -18.76 -9.93 -24.51
C GLY A 188 -20.28 -9.79 -24.46
N VAL A 189 -20.78 -8.74 -23.78
CA VAL A 189 -22.23 -8.46 -23.72
C VAL A 189 -22.72 -7.81 -25.02
N GLY A 190 -21.92 -6.93 -25.63
CA GLY A 190 -22.29 -6.20 -26.84
C GLY A 190 -22.27 -7.05 -28.13
N THR A 191 -21.66 -8.24 -28.08
CA THR A 191 -21.60 -9.18 -29.23
C THR A 191 -22.69 -10.27 -29.21
N ARG A 192 -23.57 -10.25 -28.21
CA ARG A 192 -24.76 -11.09 -28.14
C ARG A 192 -25.99 -10.32 -28.53
#